data_0362db682dc6b4aa079c291a2be7f4a1
#
_entry.id   0362db682dc6b4aa079c291a2be7f4a1
#
_cell.length_a   1.000
_cell.length_b   1.000
_cell.length_c   1.000
_cell.angle_alpha   90.00
_cell.angle_beta   90.00
_cell.angle_gamma   90.00
#
_symmetry.space_group_name_H-M   'P 1'
#
loop_
_entity.id
_entity.type
_entity.pdbx_description
1 polymer ?
#
loop_
_entity_poly.entity_id
_entity_poly.type
_entity_poly.pdbx_seq_one_letter_code
_entity_poly.pdbx_strand_id
1 'polypeptide(L)'
;MQSKQKAKALVLLSGGLDSRLALMMMKQQLGSKNVEALHFILPFGEGCCSDRFCVFGFAQKQHIRLHFADCTKGRLLTDYMKILRAPKHGRGAALNPCIDCRIFMFKKTKKIAKELKADIIVTGEVAGERPMSQKKKTLRLIESRAGLKGKILRPLSAKILPETGAEKKGLIDRSRLEAIEGRQRKRQMELARKFGITYPNPAGGCLLCEKEFCKKVAPLLRLKRKLDEFDIAMAKVGRHFESSGIVLGKNKQENEQIAMLAKTHKKGFLIIPGKPGPAAFIRKRSYKNMAEELIRKYSKHKITYFHTLSS
;
A
#
# COMPACT_ATOMS: atom_id res chain seq x y z
N MET A 1 -2.84 14.57 -43.46
CA MET A 1 -3.14 13.53 -42.46
C MET A 1 -3.01 14.13 -41.09
N GLN A 2 -4.15 14.43 -40.42
CA GLN A 2 -4.12 14.89 -39.03
C GLN A 2 -3.56 13.75 -38.17
N SER A 3 -2.45 13.99 -37.48
CA SER A 3 -1.92 13.04 -36.49
C SER A 3 -2.97 12.83 -35.41
N LYS A 4 -3.70 11.71 -35.43
CA LYS A 4 -4.62 11.34 -34.33
C LYS A 4 -3.83 11.43 -33.03
N GLN A 5 -4.16 12.40 -32.20
CA GLN A 5 -3.56 12.57 -30.88
C GLN A 5 -3.70 11.24 -30.12
N LYS A 6 -2.57 10.63 -29.78
CA LYS A 6 -2.59 9.34 -29.07
C LYS A 6 -3.23 9.51 -27.70
N ALA A 7 -4.09 8.58 -27.33
CA ALA A 7 -4.75 8.58 -26.03
C ALA A 7 -3.73 8.56 -24.89
N LYS A 8 -4.04 9.24 -23.79
CA LYS A 8 -3.22 9.30 -22.58
C LYS A 8 -3.68 8.26 -21.55
N ALA A 9 -2.76 7.44 -21.05
CA ALA A 9 -3.03 6.42 -20.04
C ALA A 9 -2.43 6.77 -18.68
N LEU A 10 -3.22 6.58 -17.61
CA LEU A 10 -2.76 6.62 -16.23
C LEU A 10 -2.72 5.20 -15.67
N VAL A 11 -1.53 4.69 -15.40
CA VAL A 11 -1.29 3.32 -14.91
C VAL A 11 -1.11 3.32 -13.40
N LEU A 12 -1.90 2.54 -12.67
CA LEU A 12 -1.68 2.29 -11.24
C LEU A 12 -0.45 1.38 -11.09
N LEU A 13 0.65 1.95 -10.63
CA LEU A 13 1.94 1.28 -10.51
C LEU A 13 2.24 0.97 -9.04
N SER A 14 2.02 -0.28 -8.62
CA SER A 14 2.36 -0.73 -7.25
C SER A 14 3.83 -1.11 -7.08
N GLY A 15 4.56 -1.30 -8.18
CA GLY A 15 5.94 -1.80 -8.20
C GLY A 15 6.07 -3.32 -8.32
N GLY A 16 4.99 -4.08 -8.13
CA GLY A 16 4.96 -5.52 -8.38
C GLY A 16 4.96 -5.86 -9.87
N LEU A 17 5.24 -7.13 -10.19
CA LEU A 17 5.36 -7.67 -11.55
C LEU A 17 4.21 -7.22 -12.45
N ASP A 18 2.96 -7.49 -12.06
CA ASP A 18 1.80 -7.27 -12.93
C ASP A 18 1.59 -5.79 -13.26
N SER A 19 1.83 -4.89 -12.30
CA SER A 19 1.71 -3.45 -12.54
C SER A 19 2.81 -2.91 -13.45
N ARG A 20 4.02 -3.48 -13.38
CA ARG A 20 5.13 -3.17 -14.30
C ARG A 20 4.83 -3.65 -15.72
N LEU A 21 4.29 -4.87 -15.84
CA LEU A 21 3.87 -5.41 -17.14
C LEU A 21 2.75 -4.57 -17.77
N ALA A 22 1.74 -4.21 -16.99
CA ALA A 22 0.65 -3.35 -17.47
C ALA A 22 1.18 -2.00 -17.97
N LEU A 23 2.16 -1.40 -17.27
CA LEU A 23 2.82 -0.17 -17.72
C LEU A 23 3.59 -0.38 -19.02
N MET A 24 4.38 -1.45 -19.16
CA MET A 24 5.14 -1.74 -20.35
C MET A 24 4.26 -1.99 -21.57
N MET A 25 3.14 -2.70 -21.40
CA MET A 25 2.17 -2.92 -22.48
C MET A 25 1.55 -1.61 -22.95
N MET A 26 1.23 -0.69 -22.06
CA MET A 26 0.72 0.64 -22.43
C MET A 26 1.80 1.48 -23.11
N LYS A 27 3.03 1.47 -22.59
CA LYS A 27 4.16 2.15 -23.22
C LYS A 27 4.40 1.67 -24.64
N GLN A 28 4.27 0.37 -24.89
CA GLN A 28 4.44 -0.22 -26.22
C GLN A 28 3.35 0.22 -27.21
N GLN A 29 2.11 0.43 -26.76
CA GLN A 29 1.01 0.83 -27.62
C GLN A 29 0.94 2.36 -27.83
N LEU A 30 1.16 3.13 -26.77
CA LEU A 30 0.90 4.57 -26.75
C LEU A 30 2.19 5.41 -26.83
N GLY A 31 3.34 4.82 -26.53
CA GLY A 31 4.62 5.52 -26.34
C GLY A 31 4.73 6.13 -24.94
N SER A 32 5.97 6.34 -24.46
CA SER A 32 6.24 6.82 -23.10
C SER A 32 5.63 8.19 -22.79
N LYS A 33 5.59 9.10 -23.78
CA LYS A 33 5.03 10.46 -23.62
C LYS A 33 3.52 10.47 -23.29
N ASN A 34 2.80 9.41 -23.65
CA ASN A 34 1.35 9.28 -23.44
C ASN A 34 0.99 8.32 -22.29
N VAL A 35 1.97 7.92 -21.51
CA VAL A 35 1.75 7.07 -20.33
C VAL A 35 2.29 7.75 -19.08
N GLU A 36 1.45 7.88 -18.08
CA GLU A 36 1.86 8.34 -16.75
C GLU A 36 1.51 7.25 -15.72
N ALA A 37 2.20 7.25 -14.60
CA ALA A 37 2.00 6.29 -13.53
C ALA A 37 1.50 6.95 -12.24
N LEU A 38 0.68 6.25 -11.48
CA LEU A 38 0.21 6.66 -10.15
C LEU A 38 0.55 5.58 -9.13
N HIS A 39 1.31 5.95 -8.10
CA HIS A 39 1.62 5.10 -6.97
C HIS A 39 0.89 5.54 -5.71
N PHE A 40 0.22 4.59 -5.05
CA PHE A 40 -0.41 4.80 -3.73
C PHE A 40 0.53 4.33 -2.63
N ILE A 41 0.94 5.24 -1.74
CA ILE A 41 1.64 4.90 -0.50
C ILE A 41 0.58 4.62 0.56
N LEU A 42 0.31 3.34 0.82
CA LEU A 42 -0.72 2.93 1.79
C LEU A 42 -0.13 2.81 3.20
N PRO A 43 -0.90 3.13 4.27
CA PRO A 43 -0.42 3.10 5.64
C PRO A 43 0.16 1.75 6.09
N PHE A 44 -0.43 0.66 5.60
CA PHE A 44 -0.06 -0.71 5.96
C PHE A 44 0.38 -1.54 4.74
N GLY A 45 0.92 -0.88 3.72
CA GLY A 45 1.56 -1.55 2.60
C GLY A 45 2.94 -2.08 2.98
N GLU A 46 3.33 -3.19 2.37
CA GLU A 46 4.66 -3.81 2.50
C GLU A 46 5.33 -3.99 1.13
N GLY A 47 6.63 -4.24 1.18
CA GLY A 47 7.46 -4.48 0.01
C GLY A 47 7.43 -3.31 -0.95
N CYS A 48 7.26 -3.59 -2.24
CA CYS A 48 7.23 -2.55 -3.26
C CYS A 48 6.12 -1.52 -3.12
N CYS A 49 5.05 -1.84 -2.40
CA CYS A 49 3.97 -0.88 -2.14
C CYS A 49 4.34 0.15 -1.09
N SER A 50 5.36 -0.11 -0.26
CA SER A 50 5.89 0.82 0.74
C SER A 50 7.23 1.43 0.34
N ASP A 51 7.95 0.80 -0.57
CA ASP A 51 9.24 1.28 -1.09
C ASP A 51 9.04 2.11 -2.36
N ARG A 52 8.88 3.42 -2.16
CA ARG A 52 8.74 4.37 -3.26
C ARG A 52 10.00 4.50 -4.13
N PHE A 53 11.19 4.21 -3.60
CA PHE A 53 12.42 4.28 -4.41
C PHE A 53 12.46 3.19 -5.46
N CYS A 54 12.04 1.96 -5.12
CA CYS A 54 11.93 0.88 -6.09
C CYS A 54 10.96 1.21 -7.24
N VAL A 55 9.79 1.79 -6.93
CA VAL A 55 8.79 2.24 -7.90
C VAL A 55 9.31 3.44 -8.69
N PHE A 56 9.93 4.40 -8.02
CA PHE A 56 10.52 5.57 -8.63
C PHE A 56 11.62 5.19 -9.62
N GLY A 57 12.60 4.39 -9.20
CA GLY A 57 13.70 3.95 -10.08
C GLY A 57 13.20 3.19 -11.32
N PHE A 58 12.14 2.37 -11.16
CA PHE A 58 11.53 1.71 -12.31
C PHE A 58 10.87 2.71 -13.27
N ALA A 59 10.07 3.64 -12.76
CA ALA A 59 9.41 4.65 -13.60
C ALA A 59 10.41 5.54 -14.30
N GLN A 60 11.47 5.97 -13.63
CA GLN A 60 12.58 6.75 -14.20
C GLN A 60 13.29 6.01 -15.33
N LYS A 61 13.67 4.73 -15.11
CA LYS A 61 14.27 3.89 -16.15
C LYS A 61 13.39 3.72 -17.39
N GLN A 62 12.08 3.79 -17.22
CA GLN A 62 11.11 3.70 -18.31
C GLN A 62 10.76 5.06 -18.94
N HIS A 63 11.32 6.16 -18.46
CA HIS A 63 10.99 7.54 -18.86
C HIS A 63 9.48 7.84 -18.69
N ILE A 64 8.90 7.40 -17.56
CA ILE A 64 7.48 7.58 -17.22
C ILE A 64 7.36 8.56 -16.05
N ARG A 65 6.51 9.56 -16.24
CA ARG A 65 6.16 10.49 -15.15
C ARG A 65 5.38 9.76 -14.06
N LEU A 66 5.86 9.83 -12.81
CA LEU A 66 5.27 9.16 -11.67
C LEU A 66 4.62 10.16 -10.72
N HIS A 67 3.35 9.94 -10.42
CA HIS A 67 2.58 10.66 -9.42
C HIS A 67 2.43 9.81 -8.15
N PHE A 68 2.32 10.48 -7.01
CA PHE A 68 2.15 9.81 -5.71
C PHE A 68 0.84 10.25 -5.05
N ALA A 69 0.11 9.28 -4.49
CA ALA A 69 -1.00 9.50 -3.57
C ALA A 69 -0.59 8.95 -2.18
N ASP A 70 -0.09 9.85 -1.32
CA ASP A 70 0.37 9.49 0.01
C ASP A 70 -0.80 9.39 0.98
N CYS A 71 -1.21 8.15 1.28
CA CYS A 71 -2.30 7.85 2.21
C CYS A 71 -1.80 7.67 3.67
N THR A 72 -0.51 7.92 3.95
CA THR A 72 0.04 7.79 5.30
C THR A 72 -0.16 9.05 6.14
N LYS A 73 -0.65 10.14 5.54
CA LYS A 73 -0.82 11.44 6.18
C LYS A 73 -2.06 12.22 5.74
N GLY A 74 -2.39 13.23 6.51
CA GLY A 74 -3.40 14.23 6.21
C GLY A 74 -4.80 13.63 5.95
N ARG A 75 -5.53 14.25 5.01
CA ARG A 75 -6.91 13.84 4.67
C ARG A 75 -6.99 12.43 4.08
N LEU A 76 -6.01 12.01 3.29
CA LEU A 76 -6.00 10.68 2.70
C LEU A 76 -5.88 9.59 3.76
N LEU A 77 -5.05 9.80 4.80
CA LEU A 77 -4.99 8.91 5.95
C LEU A 77 -6.34 8.85 6.68
N THR A 78 -6.94 10.00 6.98
CA THR A 78 -8.24 10.06 7.66
C THR A 78 -9.30 9.27 6.88
N ASP A 79 -9.38 9.46 5.57
CA ASP A 79 -10.35 8.75 4.71
C ASP A 79 -10.07 7.25 4.65
N TYR A 80 -8.80 6.85 4.60
CA TYR A 80 -8.40 5.44 4.61
C TYR A 80 -8.72 4.77 5.94
N MET A 81 -8.48 5.45 7.08
CA MET A 81 -8.78 4.92 8.41
C MET A 81 -10.28 4.71 8.65
N LYS A 82 -11.16 5.53 8.03
CA LYS A 82 -12.62 5.28 8.06
C LYS A 82 -12.98 3.93 7.44
N ILE A 83 -12.32 3.59 6.33
CA ILE A 83 -12.53 2.29 5.64
C ILE A 83 -12.09 1.14 6.53
N LEU A 84 -10.95 1.26 7.21
CA LEU A 84 -10.45 0.22 8.10
C LEU A 84 -11.37 0.01 9.32
N ARG A 85 -11.93 1.10 9.86
CA ARG A 85 -12.83 1.02 11.01
C ARG A 85 -14.17 0.37 10.67
N ALA A 86 -14.75 0.75 9.53
CA ALA A 86 -16.08 0.30 9.10
C ALA A 86 -16.09 -0.07 7.60
N PRO A 87 -15.49 -1.21 7.21
CA PRO A 87 -15.52 -1.66 5.83
C PRO A 87 -16.92 -2.10 5.43
N LYS A 88 -17.40 -1.62 4.27
CA LYS A 88 -18.75 -1.92 3.76
C LYS A 88 -18.86 -3.30 3.10
N HIS A 89 -17.73 -3.84 2.62
CA HIS A 89 -17.68 -5.11 1.88
C HIS A 89 -16.92 -6.18 2.64
N GLY A 90 -16.85 -6.05 3.97
CA GLY A 90 -16.20 -7.03 4.85
C GLY A 90 -14.68 -6.96 4.86
N ARG A 91 -14.10 -7.90 5.60
CA ARG A 91 -12.65 -8.10 5.75
C ARG A 91 -12.23 -9.42 5.11
N GLY A 92 -10.95 -9.52 4.74
CA GLY A 92 -10.36 -10.77 4.30
C GLY A 92 -9.95 -11.67 5.46
N ALA A 93 -8.78 -12.29 5.36
CA ALA A 93 -8.29 -13.26 6.35
C ALA A 93 -8.06 -12.65 7.75
N ALA A 94 -7.87 -11.32 7.85
CA ALA A 94 -7.66 -10.60 9.10
C ALA A 94 -8.36 -9.23 9.07
N LEU A 95 -7.61 -8.10 9.13
CA LEU A 95 -8.21 -6.75 9.12
C LEU A 95 -8.28 -6.12 7.72
N ASN A 96 -7.84 -6.81 6.69
CA ASN A 96 -7.69 -6.29 5.33
C ASN A 96 -9.03 -6.08 4.61
N PRO A 97 -9.48 -4.82 4.35
CA PRO A 97 -10.71 -4.51 3.63
C PRO A 97 -10.42 -4.37 2.12
N CYS A 98 -9.94 -5.44 1.48
CA CYS A 98 -9.39 -5.36 0.12
C CYS A 98 -10.34 -4.75 -0.91
N ILE A 99 -11.64 -5.02 -0.83
CA ILE A 99 -12.63 -4.46 -1.76
C ILE A 99 -12.77 -2.95 -1.53
N ASP A 100 -12.99 -2.53 -0.29
CA ASP A 100 -13.15 -1.11 0.05
C ASP A 100 -11.87 -0.30 -0.19
N CYS A 101 -10.71 -0.90 0.07
CA CYS A 101 -9.41 -0.32 -0.27
C CYS A 101 -9.28 -0.05 -1.77
N ARG A 102 -9.67 -1.00 -2.62
CA ARG A 102 -9.65 -0.81 -4.09
C ARG A 102 -10.66 0.25 -4.55
N ILE A 103 -11.87 0.25 -4.00
CA ILE A 103 -12.86 1.29 -4.28
C ILE A 103 -12.33 2.67 -3.91
N PHE A 104 -11.68 2.81 -2.75
CA PHE A 104 -11.04 4.04 -2.31
C PHE A 104 -9.96 4.50 -3.30
N MET A 105 -9.02 3.62 -3.64
CA MET A 105 -7.95 3.94 -4.59
C MET A 105 -8.53 4.37 -5.93
N PHE A 106 -9.49 3.66 -6.49
CA PHE A 106 -10.09 4.00 -7.79
C PHE A 106 -10.89 5.29 -7.77
N LYS A 107 -11.59 5.61 -6.67
CA LYS A 107 -12.24 6.93 -6.53
C LYS A 107 -11.23 8.08 -6.52
N LYS A 108 -10.06 7.91 -5.90
CA LYS A 108 -8.97 8.90 -5.94
C LYS A 108 -8.33 8.95 -7.33
N THR A 109 -8.07 7.79 -7.93
CA THR A 109 -7.54 7.71 -9.31
C THR A 109 -8.44 8.42 -10.32
N LYS A 110 -9.77 8.28 -10.19
CA LYS A 110 -10.73 8.99 -11.07
C LYS A 110 -10.53 10.49 -11.05
N LYS A 111 -10.30 11.09 -9.87
CA LYS A 111 -10.05 12.52 -9.73
C LYS A 111 -8.73 12.92 -10.38
N ILE A 112 -7.67 12.21 -10.04
CA ILE A 112 -6.31 12.45 -10.59
C ILE A 112 -6.31 12.27 -12.11
N ALA A 113 -6.96 11.23 -12.64
CA ALA A 113 -7.08 11.00 -14.09
C ALA A 113 -7.76 12.16 -14.80
N LYS A 114 -8.81 12.75 -14.18
CA LYS A 114 -9.47 13.94 -14.73
C LYS A 114 -8.53 15.15 -14.76
N GLU A 115 -7.80 15.40 -13.67
CA GLU A 115 -6.82 16.51 -13.56
C GLU A 115 -5.69 16.35 -14.57
N LEU A 116 -5.22 15.13 -14.78
CA LEU A 116 -4.16 14.80 -15.76
C LEU A 116 -4.69 14.67 -17.20
N LYS A 117 -5.99 14.81 -17.43
CA LYS A 117 -6.63 14.59 -18.74
C LYS A 117 -6.29 13.20 -19.33
N ALA A 118 -6.27 12.17 -18.47
CA ALA A 118 -6.00 10.80 -18.90
C ALA A 118 -7.30 10.15 -19.42
N ASP A 119 -7.25 9.61 -20.63
CA ASP A 119 -8.37 8.95 -21.31
C ASP A 119 -8.61 7.55 -20.78
N ILE A 120 -7.53 6.89 -20.30
CA ILE A 120 -7.53 5.47 -19.94
C ILE A 120 -6.95 5.31 -18.53
N ILE A 121 -7.69 4.64 -17.65
CA ILE A 121 -7.18 4.17 -16.36
C ILE A 121 -6.77 2.72 -16.51
N VAL A 122 -5.54 2.38 -16.10
CA VAL A 122 -4.95 1.06 -16.30
C VAL A 122 -4.49 0.48 -14.96
N THR A 123 -4.67 -0.82 -14.78
CA THR A 123 -4.17 -1.53 -13.59
C THR A 123 -3.61 -2.89 -13.96
N GLY A 124 -2.62 -3.36 -13.23
CA GLY A 124 -2.03 -4.70 -13.35
C GLY A 124 -2.85 -5.80 -12.67
N GLU A 125 -4.13 -5.57 -12.33
CA GLU A 125 -4.97 -6.62 -11.74
C GLU A 125 -5.18 -7.76 -12.73
N VAL A 126 -4.98 -9.01 -12.24
CA VAL A 126 -5.25 -10.24 -12.98
C VAL A 126 -6.52 -10.89 -12.46
N ALA A 127 -7.43 -11.25 -13.37
CA ALA A 127 -8.68 -11.91 -13.01
C ALA A 127 -8.40 -13.23 -12.27
N GLY A 128 -9.01 -13.43 -11.10
CA GLY A 128 -8.86 -14.65 -10.31
C GLY A 128 -7.57 -14.78 -9.48
N GLU A 129 -6.59 -13.88 -9.60
CA GLU A 129 -5.32 -13.98 -8.87
C GLU A 129 -5.53 -13.80 -7.36
N ARG A 130 -6.28 -12.78 -6.94
CA ARG A 130 -6.57 -12.54 -5.52
C ARG A 130 -8.02 -12.89 -5.19
N PRO A 131 -8.24 -13.84 -4.25
CA PRO A 131 -9.55 -14.44 -4.04
C PRO A 131 -10.63 -13.45 -3.57
N MET A 132 -10.25 -12.38 -2.86
CA MET A 132 -11.20 -11.40 -2.35
C MET A 132 -11.51 -10.28 -3.36
N SER A 133 -10.49 -9.69 -4.00
CA SER A 133 -10.65 -8.45 -4.78
C SER A 133 -10.57 -8.60 -6.29
N GLN A 134 -10.13 -9.77 -6.81
CA GLN A 134 -9.88 -9.94 -8.25
C GLN A 134 -10.74 -11.01 -8.92
N LYS A 135 -11.77 -11.56 -8.26
CA LYS A 135 -12.80 -12.35 -8.94
C LYS A 135 -13.54 -11.47 -9.95
N LYS A 136 -13.88 -11.97 -11.13
CA LYS A 136 -14.56 -11.21 -12.21
C LYS A 136 -15.78 -10.42 -11.69
N LYS A 137 -16.63 -11.05 -10.84
CA LYS A 137 -17.77 -10.37 -10.19
C LYS A 137 -17.33 -9.22 -9.29
N THR A 138 -16.27 -9.42 -8.51
CA THR A 138 -15.75 -8.41 -7.58
C THR A 138 -15.09 -7.24 -8.31
N LEU A 139 -14.36 -7.50 -9.40
CA LEU A 139 -13.80 -6.44 -10.25
C LEU A 139 -14.90 -5.50 -10.77
N ARG A 140 -16.02 -6.07 -11.26
CA ARG A 140 -17.19 -5.29 -11.72
C ARG A 140 -17.85 -4.50 -10.58
N LEU A 141 -17.97 -5.09 -9.40
CA LEU A 141 -18.48 -4.40 -8.19
C LEU A 141 -17.62 -3.19 -7.84
N ILE A 142 -16.29 -3.37 -7.78
CA ILE A 142 -15.33 -2.31 -7.45
C ILE A 142 -15.43 -1.17 -8.46
N GLU A 143 -15.47 -1.46 -9.76
CA GLU A 143 -15.64 -0.45 -10.81
C GLU A 143 -16.95 0.34 -10.66
N SER A 144 -18.05 -0.36 -10.46
CA SER A 144 -19.36 0.26 -10.25
C SER A 144 -19.35 1.19 -9.03
N ARG A 145 -18.85 0.71 -7.88
CA ARG A 145 -18.78 1.49 -6.64
C ARG A 145 -17.80 2.67 -6.71
N ALA A 146 -16.79 2.58 -7.57
CA ALA A 146 -15.87 3.69 -7.86
C ALA A 146 -16.42 4.69 -8.91
N GLY A 147 -17.52 4.36 -9.58
CA GLY A 147 -18.06 5.14 -10.70
C GLY A 147 -17.16 5.11 -11.94
N LEU A 148 -16.55 3.94 -12.19
CA LEU A 148 -15.61 3.66 -13.28
C LEU A 148 -16.00 2.42 -14.09
N LYS A 149 -17.29 2.05 -14.12
CA LYS A 149 -17.77 0.87 -14.86
C LYS A 149 -17.33 0.95 -16.33
N GLY A 150 -16.60 -0.10 -16.79
CA GLY A 150 -16.09 -0.20 -18.15
C GLY A 150 -15.01 0.83 -18.52
N LYS A 151 -14.38 1.49 -17.52
CA LYS A 151 -13.32 2.49 -17.74
C LYS A 151 -11.94 2.07 -17.26
N ILE A 152 -11.82 0.89 -16.64
CA ILE A 152 -10.56 0.36 -16.12
C ILE A 152 -10.06 -0.74 -17.03
N LEU A 153 -8.96 -0.49 -17.72
CA LEU A 153 -8.27 -1.47 -18.54
C LEU A 153 -7.37 -2.35 -17.68
N ARG A 154 -7.43 -3.66 -17.90
CA ARG A 154 -6.58 -4.67 -17.26
C ARG A 154 -5.83 -5.44 -18.35
N PRO A 155 -4.70 -4.91 -18.83
CA PRO A 155 -4.01 -5.45 -20.02
C PRO A 155 -3.70 -6.95 -19.93
N LEU A 156 -3.39 -7.45 -18.71
CA LEU A 156 -3.04 -8.84 -18.48
C LEU A 156 -4.24 -9.81 -18.60
N SER A 157 -5.46 -9.32 -18.38
CA SER A 157 -6.69 -10.14 -18.43
C SER A 157 -7.72 -9.60 -19.42
N ALA A 158 -7.34 -8.68 -20.28
CA ALA A 158 -8.31 -7.97 -21.13
C ALA A 158 -9.15 -8.93 -21.98
N LYS A 159 -8.51 -9.92 -22.62
CA LYS A 159 -9.20 -10.84 -23.54
C LYS A 159 -10.25 -11.74 -22.87
N ILE A 160 -10.22 -11.88 -21.53
CA ILE A 160 -11.20 -12.66 -20.77
C ILE A 160 -12.17 -11.79 -19.95
N LEU A 161 -12.05 -10.49 -20.07
CA LEU A 161 -12.94 -9.49 -19.46
C LEU A 161 -13.71 -8.72 -20.55
N PRO A 162 -14.86 -8.11 -20.22
CA PRO A 162 -15.57 -7.27 -21.16
C PRO A 162 -14.71 -6.11 -21.66
N GLU A 163 -14.91 -5.71 -22.89
CA GLU A 163 -14.25 -4.56 -23.50
C GLU A 163 -14.52 -3.27 -22.74
N THR A 164 -13.49 -2.50 -22.55
CA THR A 164 -13.58 -1.15 -21.97
C THR A 164 -13.97 -0.13 -23.03
N GLY A 165 -14.40 1.05 -22.57
CA GLY A 165 -14.69 2.16 -23.50
C GLY A 165 -13.49 2.57 -24.36
N ALA A 166 -12.26 2.41 -23.85
CA ALA A 166 -11.04 2.71 -24.58
C ALA A 166 -10.79 1.70 -25.75
N GLU A 167 -11.04 0.42 -25.50
CA GLU A 167 -10.93 -0.63 -26.52
C GLU A 167 -12.00 -0.45 -27.61
N LYS A 168 -13.26 -0.22 -27.22
CA LYS A 168 -14.36 0.04 -28.16
C LYS A 168 -14.15 1.25 -29.07
N LYS A 169 -13.43 2.27 -28.57
CA LYS A 169 -13.06 3.47 -29.35
C LYS A 169 -11.80 3.28 -30.18
N GLY A 170 -11.19 2.09 -30.18
CA GLY A 170 -9.95 1.82 -30.90
C GLY A 170 -8.73 2.59 -30.37
N LEU A 171 -8.78 3.09 -29.13
CA LEU A 171 -7.65 3.78 -28.50
C LEU A 171 -6.56 2.79 -28.07
N ILE A 172 -6.92 1.54 -27.83
CA ILE A 172 -6.05 0.42 -27.47
C ILE A 172 -6.37 -0.76 -28.37
N ASP A 173 -5.32 -1.35 -28.94
CA ASP A 173 -5.40 -2.59 -29.70
C ASP A 173 -5.51 -3.79 -28.73
N ARG A 174 -6.71 -4.36 -28.65
CA ARG A 174 -7.01 -5.51 -27.80
C ARG A 174 -6.27 -6.78 -28.23
N SER A 175 -5.93 -6.93 -29.51
CA SER A 175 -5.20 -8.12 -30.01
C SER A 175 -3.83 -8.28 -29.33
N ARG A 176 -3.22 -7.16 -28.93
CA ARG A 176 -1.92 -7.06 -28.26
C ARG A 176 -2.02 -7.17 -26.73
N LEU A 177 -3.19 -7.46 -26.19
CA LEU A 177 -3.41 -7.66 -24.76
C LEU A 177 -3.46 -9.17 -24.42
N GLU A 178 -3.43 -9.49 -23.13
CA GLU A 178 -3.33 -10.87 -22.64
C GLU A 178 -4.69 -11.43 -22.16
N ALA A 179 -4.71 -12.78 -21.98
CA ALA A 179 -5.86 -13.56 -21.49
C ALA A 179 -5.54 -14.26 -20.16
N ILE A 180 -4.68 -13.65 -19.31
CA ILE A 180 -4.20 -14.30 -18.09
C ILE A 180 -5.32 -14.36 -17.04
N GLU A 181 -5.48 -15.55 -16.41
CA GLU A 181 -6.43 -15.81 -15.33
C GLU A 181 -5.77 -16.65 -14.24
N GLY A 182 -6.15 -16.40 -12.98
CA GLY A 182 -5.73 -17.21 -11.83
C GLY A 182 -4.38 -16.80 -11.25
N ARG A 183 -3.78 -17.72 -10.48
CA ARG A 183 -2.58 -17.43 -9.65
C ARG A 183 -1.27 -17.85 -10.28
N GLN A 184 -1.30 -18.57 -11.38
CA GLN A 184 -0.08 -19.00 -12.07
C GLN A 184 0.57 -17.81 -12.74
N ARG A 185 1.86 -17.63 -12.48
CA ARG A 185 2.64 -16.47 -12.96
C ARG A 185 3.55 -16.79 -14.14
N LYS A 186 3.45 -17.98 -14.71
CA LYS A 186 4.32 -18.41 -15.80
C LYS A 186 4.32 -17.38 -16.95
N ARG A 187 3.13 -17.02 -17.39
CA ARG A 187 2.98 -16.06 -18.50
C ARG A 187 3.50 -14.66 -18.14
N GLN A 188 3.25 -14.17 -16.93
CA GLN A 188 3.80 -12.88 -16.48
C GLN A 188 5.33 -12.89 -16.44
N MET A 189 5.96 -14.00 -16.02
CA MET A 189 7.43 -14.14 -15.99
C MET A 189 8.02 -14.20 -17.41
N GLU A 190 7.34 -14.83 -18.35
CA GLU A 190 7.72 -14.82 -19.78
C GLU A 190 7.68 -13.38 -20.34
N LEU A 191 6.59 -12.66 -20.07
CA LEU A 191 6.46 -11.27 -20.50
C LEU A 191 7.52 -10.38 -19.85
N ALA A 192 7.85 -10.60 -18.57
CA ALA A 192 8.91 -9.84 -17.91
C ALA A 192 10.27 -10.03 -18.57
N ARG A 193 10.61 -11.26 -18.96
CA ARG A 193 11.81 -11.56 -19.73
C ARG A 193 11.78 -10.87 -21.09
N LYS A 194 10.66 -10.95 -21.81
CA LYS A 194 10.48 -10.29 -23.11
C LYS A 194 10.66 -8.77 -23.04
N PHE A 195 10.15 -8.13 -21.96
CA PHE A 195 10.30 -6.69 -21.76
C PHE A 195 11.62 -6.27 -21.10
N GLY A 196 12.48 -7.23 -20.71
CA GLY A 196 13.74 -6.94 -20.02
C GLY A 196 13.54 -6.23 -18.67
N ILE A 197 12.45 -6.50 -17.97
CA ILE A 197 12.15 -5.85 -16.69
C ILE A 197 12.49 -6.75 -15.50
N THR A 198 13.12 -6.15 -14.51
CA THR A 198 13.29 -6.75 -13.19
C THR A 198 12.08 -6.42 -12.31
N TYR A 199 11.77 -7.28 -11.37
CA TYR A 199 10.69 -7.11 -10.41
C TYR A 199 11.08 -7.73 -9.08
N PRO A 200 10.57 -7.20 -7.95
CA PRO A 200 10.87 -7.81 -6.66
C PRO A 200 10.16 -9.14 -6.50
N ASN A 201 10.64 -9.96 -5.60
CA ASN A 201 9.98 -11.22 -5.24
C ASN A 201 8.51 -10.96 -4.88
N PRO A 202 7.60 -11.87 -5.25
CA PRO A 202 6.16 -11.67 -5.18
C PRO A 202 5.58 -11.60 -3.76
N ALA A 203 6.39 -11.42 -2.75
CA ALA A 203 6.01 -11.42 -1.35
C ALA A 203 5.40 -10.10 -0.85
N GLY A 204 5.28 -9.07 -1.67
CA GLY A 204 4.68 -7.80 -1.27
C GLY A 204 3.20 -7.96 -0.94
N GLY A 205 2.84 -7.91 0.34
CA GLY A 205 1.49 -8.01 0.86
C GLY A 205 1.06 -6.72 1.55
N CYS A 206 -0.15 -6.77 2.07
CA CYS A 206 -0.63 -5.77 3.01
C CYS A 206 -0.49 -6.37 4.42
N LEU A 207 0.19 -5.68 5.34
CA LEU A 207 0.34 -6.07 6.75
C LEU A 207 -1.00 -6.42 7.40
N LEU A 208 -2.09 -5.81 6.93
CA LEU A 208 -3.44 -6.12 7.41
C LEU A 208 -3.93 -7.53 7.05
N CYS A 209 -3.20 -8.29 6.24
CA CYS A 209 -3.45 -9.72 5.99
C CYS A 209 -2.78 -10.61 7.05
N GLU A 210 -1.86 -10.08 7.85
CA GLU A 210 -1.09 -10.81 8.84
C GLU A 210 -1.79 -10.74 10.21
N LYS A 211 -2.20 -11.89 10.74
CA LYS A 211 -2.94 -11.97 12.01
C LYS A 211 -2.16 -11.34 13.16
N GLU A 212 -0.86 -11.61 13.26
CA GLU A 212 -0.02 -11.07 14.34
C GLU A 212 0.13 -9.55 14.27
N PHE A 213 0.30 -8.99 13.08
CA PHE A 213 0.30 -7.55 12.90
C PHE A 213 -1.06 -6.93 13.26
N CYS A 214 -2.14 -7.59 12.89
CA CYS A 214 -3.49 -7.12 13.19
C CYS A 214 -3.79 -7.03 14.68
N LYS A 215 -3.16 -7.86 15.52
CA LYS A 215 -3.26 -7.74 17.00
C LYS A 215 -2.77 -6.39 17.50
N LYS A 216 -1.76 -5.78 16.86
CA LYS A 216 -1.24 -4.45 17.20
C LYS A 216 -2.16 -3.32 16.71
N VAL A 217 -2.79 -3.49 15.55
CA VAL A 217 -3.60 -2.45 14.90
C VAL A 217 -5.04 -2.45 15.41
N ALA A 218 -5.61 -3.59 15.75
CA ALA A 218 -7.00 -3.69 16.19
C ALA A 218 -7.35 -2.77 17.38
N PRO A 219 -6.53 -2.66 18.45
CA PRO A 219 -6.77 -1.72 19.53
C PRO A 219 -6.78 -0.25 19.06
N LEU A 220 -5.90 0.12 18.14
CA LEU A 220 -5.84 1.49 17.59
C LEU A 220 -7.11 1.85 16.82
N LEU A 221 -7.69 0.89 16.08
CA LEU A 221 -8.93 1.12 15.34
C LEU A 221 -10.13 1.39 16.24
N ARG A 222 -10.11 0.89 17.49
CA ARG A 222 -11.17 1.12 18.49
C ARG A 222 -11.10 2.49 19.16
N LEU A 223 -9.97 3.19 19.06
CA LEU A 223 -9.83 4.52 19.65
C LEU A 223 -10.78 5.51 18.97
N LYS A 224 -11.54 6.27 19.77
CA LYS A 224 -12.49 7.27 19.25
C LYS A 224 -11.80 8.46 18.58
N ARG A 225 -10.53 8.76 18.93
CA ARG A 225 -9.75 9.84 18.36
C ARG A 225 -9.30 9.53 16.93
N LYS A 226 -8.94 10.56 16.18
CA LYS A 226 -8.24 10.41 14.89
C LYS A 226 -6.87 9.79 15.13
N LEU A 227 -6.50 8.87 14.26
CA LEU A 227 -5.13 8.35 14.16
C LEU A 227 -4.34 9.23 13.20
N ASP A 228 -3.09 9.49 13.56
CA ASP A 228 -2.17 10.29 12.75
C ASP A 228 -0.98 9.46 12.24
N GLU A 229 -0.05 10.13 11.58
CA GLU A 229 1.15 9.53 11.01
C GLU A 229 1.99 8.79 12.05
N PHE A 230 2.10 9.37 13.26
CA PHE A 230 2.81 8.75 14.38
C PHE A 230 2.19 7.43 14.81
N ASP A 231 0.85 7.38 14.95
CA ASP A 231 0.16 6.15 15.30
C ASP A 231 0.41 5.02 14.31
N ILE A 232 0.41 5.36 13.01
CA ILE A 232 0.65 4.41 11.93
C ILE A 232 2.09 3.94 11.90
N ALA A 233 3.05 4.85 12.04
CA ALA A 233 4.46 4.52 12.07
C ALA A 233 4.80 3.66 13.30
N MET A 234 4.33 4.06 14.48
CA MET A 234 4.55 3.35 15.73
C MET A 234 3.93 1.95 15.70
N ALA A 235 2.77 1.75 15.04
CA ALA A 235 2.15 0.43 14.91
C ALA A 235 3.02 -0.61 14.18
N LYS A 236 3.98 -0.17 13.37
CA LYS A 236 4.86 -1.04 12.58
C LYS A 236 6.07 -1.55 13.37
N VAL A 237 6.41 -0.94 14.50
CA VAL A 237 7.61 -1.25 15.27
C VAL A 237 7.27 -1.85 16.62
N GLY A 238 8.18 -2.60 17.22
CA GLY A 238 8.12 -3.08 18.59
C GLY A 238 7.03 -4.11 18.91
N ARG A 239 6.96 -4.40 20.21
CA ARG A 239 5.87 -5.15 20.86
C ARG A 239 4.91 -4.14 21.50
N HIS A 240 3.63 -4.34 21.30
CA HIS A 240 2.58 -3.45 21.80
C HIS A 240 1.88 -4.02 23.01
N PHE A 241 1.70 -3.19 24.04
CA PHE A 241 1.04 -3.52 25.31
C PHE A 241 0.01 -2.44 25.63
N GLU A 242 -0.91 -2.75 26.55
CA GLU A 242 -1.93 -1.82 27.06
C GLU A 242 -2.64 -1.02 25.96
N SER A 243 -3.27 -1.76 25.04
CA SER A 243 -3.97 -1.15 23.90
C SER A 243 -3.12 -0.15 23.12
N SER A 244 -1.82 -0.47 23.00
CA SER A 244 -0.80 0.36 22.36
C SER A 244 -0.46 1.66 23.11
N GLY A 245 -0.68 1.68 24.41
CA GLY A 245 -0.17 2.71 25.31
C GLY A 245 1.31 2.57 25.60
N ILE A 246 1.87 1.35 25.45
CA ILE A 246 3.28 1.01 25.63
C ILE A 246 3.79 0.28 24.39
N VAL A 247 4.93 0.68 23.86
CA VAL A 247 5.63 0.01 22.75
C VAL A 247 7.06 -0.28 23.15
N LEU A 248 7.44 -1.57 23.13
CA LEU A 248 8.75 -2.05 23.53
C LEU A 248 9.55 -2.51 22.30
N GLY A 249 10.76 -2.00 22.09
CA GLY A 249 11.63 -2.43 21.00
C GLY A 249 12.14 -3.85 21.20
N LYS A 250 12.32 -4.60 20.11
CA LYS A 250 12.79 -5.99 20.13
C LYS A 250 14.31 -6.11 19.97
N ASN A 251 14.92 -5.12 19.36
CA ASN A 251 16.35 -5.03 19.06
C ASN A 251 16.80 -3.57 19.01
N LYS A 252 18.11 -3.33 18.81
CA LYS A 252 18.71 -2.02 18.74
C LYS A 252 18.06 -1.13 17.67
N GLN A 253 17.84 -1.66 16.47
CA GLN A 253 17.25 -0.93 15.36
C GLN A 253 15.81 -0.46 15.67
N GLU A 254 14.97 -1.32 16.25
CA GLU A 254 13.61 -0.92 16.68
C GLU A 254 13.63 0.08 17.83
N ASN A 255 14.59 -0.03 18.79
CA ASN A 255 14.78 0.97 19.83
C ASN A 255 15.07 2.36 19.24
N GLU A 256 15.99 2.44 18.28
CA GLU A 256 16.35 3.67 17.58
C GLU A 256 15.18 4.24 16.78
N GLN A 257 14.43 3.38 16.08
CA GLN A 257 13.22 3.78 15.35
C GLN A 257 12.13 4.34 16.27
N ILE A 258 11.87 3.69 17.42
CA ILE A 258 10.91 4.15 18.42
C ILE A 258 11.33 5.52 18.97
N ALA A 259 12.61 5.67 19.31
CA ALA A 259 13.14 6.93 19.82
C ALA A 259 13.05 8.06 18.79
N MET A 260 13.41 7.77 17.54
CA MET A 260 13.32 8.72 16.44
C MET A 260 11.86 9.17 16.21
N LEU A 261 10.92 8.22 16.16
CA LEU A 261 9.49 8.53 15.98
C LEU A 261 8.95 9.40 17.12
N ALA A 262 9.24 9.05 18.37
CA ALA A 262 8.79 9.82 19.53
C ALA A 262 9.34 11.25 19.47
N LYS A 263 10.64 11.42 19.24
CA LYS A 263 11.32 12.73 19.14
C LYS A 263 10.79 13.56 17.96
N THR A 264 10.66 12.97 16.76
CA THR A 264 10.21 13.70 15.54
C THR A 264 8.80 14.23 15.71
N HIS A 265 7.91 13.46 16.32
CA HIS A 265 6.51 13.84 16.51
C HIS A 265 6.22 14.53 17.85
N LYS A 266 7.22 14.69 18.72
CA LYS A 266 7.09 15.27 20.08
C LYS A 266 5.94 14.65 20.86
N LYS A 267 5.93 13.32 20.97
CA LYS A 267 4.82 12.56 21.58
C LYS A 267 5.30 11.55 22.60
N GLY A 268 4.65 11.58 23.78
CA GLY A 268 4.85 10.61 24.84
C GLY A 268 6.21 10.72 25.52
N PHE A 269 6.68 9.60 26.06
CA PHE A 269 7.93 9.52 26.82
C PHE A 269 8.68 8.26 26.41
N LEU A 270 10.00 8.32 26.50
CA LEU A 270 10.90 7.20 26.30
C LEU A 270 11.46 6.74 27.64
N ILE A 271 11.38 5.46 27.90
CA ILE A 271 12.02 4.79 29.04
C ILE A 271 13.19 4.00 28.49
N ILE A 272 14.41 4.41 28.86
CA ILE A 272 15.65 3.81 28.38
C ILE A 272 16.34 3.14 29.57
N PRO A 273 16.67 1.83 29.50
CA PRO A 273 17.41 1.17 30.56
C PRO A 273 18.88 1.64 30.59
N GLY A 274 19.47 1.68 31.77
CA GLY A 274 20.88 2.05 31.97
C GLY A 274 21.89 1.00 31.53
N LYS A 275 21.44 -0.19 31.09
CA LYS A 275 22.24 -1.26 30.49
C LYS A 275 21.62 -1.67 29.15
N PRO A 276 22.36 -2.36 28.26
CA PRO A 276 21.80 -2.85 27.01
C PRO A 276 20.52 -3.66 27.21
N GLY A 277 19.43 -3.20 26.59
CA GLY A 277 18.09 -3.79 26.71
C GLY A 277 17.08 -3.10 25.83
N PRO A 278 15.82 -3.57 25.87
CA PRO A 278 14.75 -2.94 25.10
C PRO A 278 14.41 -1.55 25.66
N ALA A 279 14.26 -0.56 24.80
CA ALA A 279 13.69 0.75 25.14
C ALA A 279 12.16 0.70 25.01
N ALA A 280 11.44 1.46 25.81
CA ALA A 280 10.00 1.58 25.74
C ALA A 280 9.56 3.00 25.40
N PHE A 281 8.58 3.10 24.50
CA PHE A 281 7.75 4.28 24.37
C PHE A 281 6.50 4.13 25.23
N ILE A 282 6.13 5.19 25.95
CA ILE A 282 4.87 5.25 26.70
C ILE A 282 4.09 6.49 26.27
N ARG A 283 2.80 6.32 26.07
CA ARG A 283 1.92 7.42 25.63
C ARG A 283 1.56 8.38 26.77
N LYS A 284 1.49 7.88 28.02
CA LYS A 284 1.17 8.61 29.23
C LYS A 284 2.17 8.28 30.31
N ARG A 285 2.48 9.24 31.16
CA ARG A 285 3.44 9.06 32.28
C ARG A 285 2.99 7.99 33.28
N SER A 286 1.68 7.79 33.41
CA SER A 286 1.10 6.73 34.28
C SER A 286 1.50 5.30 33.87
N TYR A 287 1.98 5.08 32.65
CA TYR A 287 2.46 3.76 32.21
C TYR A 287 3.94 3.51 32.55
N LYS A 288 4.63 4.43 33.27
CA LYS A 288 6.07 4.32 33.54
C LYS A 288 6.43 3.02 34.26
N ASN A 289 5.82 2.75 35.41
CA ASN A 289 6.16 1.56 36.22
C ASN A 289 5.95 0.27 35.44
N MET A 290 4.83 0.15 34.72
CA MET A 290 4.54 -1.00 33.88
C MET A 290 5.57 -1.16 32.73
N ALA A 291 6.00 -0.06 32.12
CA ALA A 291 7.03 -0.09 31.09
C ALA A 291 8.38 -0.56 31.64
N GLU A 292 8.76 -0.10 32.84
CA GLU A 292 9.99 -0.55 33.52
C GLU A 292 9.94 -2.05 33.84
N GLU A 293 8.81 -2.57 34.31
CA GLU A 293 8.61 -4.02 34.54
C GLU A 293 8.73 -4.80 33.24
N LEU A 294 8.10 -4.33 32.16
CA LEU A 294 8.22 -4.96 30.83
C LEU A 294 9.66 -4.94 30.34
N ILE A 295 10.40 -3.84 30.50
CA ILE A 295 11.81 -3.78 30.15
C ILE A 295 12.61 -4.81 30.93
N ARG A 296 12.42 -4.92 32.26
CA ARG A 296 13.09 -5.95 33.08
C ARG A 296 12.77 -7.36 32.59
N LYS A 297 11.48 -7.63 32.32
CA LYS A 297 11.00 -8.95 31.83
C LYS A 297 11.64 -9.37 30.50
N TYR A 298 11.85 -8.43 29.58
CA TYR A 298 12.37 -8.71 28.25
C TYR A 298 13.86 -8.42 28.09
N SER A 299 14.54 -7.94 29.14
CA SER A 299 15.99 -7.73 29.13
C SER A 299 16.73 -9.00 29.50
N LYS A 300 17.90 -9.21 28.84
CA LYS A 300 18.86 -10.27 29.23
C LYS A 300 19.71 -9.87 30.42
N HIS A 301 19.74 -8.60 30.77
CA HIS A 301 20.55 -8.05 31.84
C HIS A 301 19.68 -7.56 32.99
N LYS A 302 20.19 -7.63 34.22
CA LYS A 302 19.54 -7.04 35.40
C LYS A 302 19.57 -5.51 35.27
N ILE A 303 18.41 -4.89 35.09
CA ILE A 303 18.25 -3.43 34.96
C ILE A 303 17.90 -2.85 36.33
N THR A 304 18.74 -1.96 36.81
CA THR A 304 18.59 -1.31 38.12
C THR A 304 18.07 0.11 38.04
N TYR A 305 18.32 0.82 36.92
CA TYR A 305 17.87 2.20 36.73
C TYR A 305 17.42 2.47 35.31
N PHE A 306 16.64 3.52 35.16
CA PHE A 306 16.03 3.94 33.90
C PHE A 306 16.15 5.46 33.72
N HIS A 307 16.37 5.89 32.49
CA HIS A 307 16.23 7.27 32.07
C HIS A 307 14.85 7.48 31.45
N THR A 308 14.14 8.53 31.87
CA THR A 308 12.85 8.94 31.28
C THR A 308 13.10 10.24 30.52
N LEU A 309 12.91 10.19 29.20
CA LEU A 309 13.03 11.35 28.34
C LEU A 309 11.64 11.75 27.84
N SER A 310 11.28 13.02 27.96
CA SER A 310 10.14 13.59 27.23
C SER A 310 10.54 13.78 25.77
N SER A 311 9.69 13.39 24.88
CA SER A 311 9.93 13.52 23.44
C SER A 311 9.55 14.90 22.92
#